data_a07bcf84e0e1094144b746107e740f6a
#
_entry.id   a07bcf84e0e1094144b746107e740f6a
#
_cell.length_a   1.000
_cell.length_b   1.000
_cell.length_c   1.000
_cell.angle_alpha   90.00
_cell.angle_beta   90.00
_cell.angle_gamma   90.00
#
_symmetry.space_group_name_H-M   'P 1'
#
loop_
_entity.id
_entity.type
_entity.pdbx_description
1 polymer ?
#
loop_
_entity_poly.entity_id
_entity_poly.type
_entity_poly.pdbx_seq_one_letter_code
_entity_poly.pdbx_strand_id
1 'polypeptide(L)'
;MAHIREIVEGQTAEAVEAILLLRPRWKTADAVIDFIDSQLRPTGYRLVGAFEHSSGAASSIIGFRELWSTAHGHYMYIDDVSTLETARGNGFADELIQWVIADAKRRQCDGVHLDSGVGSDRAAAHRLYMRNHMRISAHHFSLEVDT
;
A
#
# COMPACT_ATOMS: atom_id res chain seq x y z
N MET A 1 -4.31 -9.72 -18.66
CA MET A 1 -4.75 -10.03 -17.29
C MET A 1 -3.57 -9.86 -16.34
N ALA A 2 -3.76 -9.17 -15.22
CA ALA A 2 -2.68 -8.95 -14.27
C ALA A 2 -2.38 -10.20 -13.45
N HIS A 3 -1.12 -10.38 -13.12
CA HIS A 3 -0.66 -11.39 -12.19
C HIS A 3 -0.42 -10.71 -10.84
N ILE A 4 -1.07 -11.20 -9.79
CA ILE A 4 -0.95 -10.64 -8.42
C ILE A 4 0.00 -11.54 -7.63
N ARG A 5 1.05 -10.95 -7.06
CA ARG A 5 1.96 -11.68 -6.19
C ARG A 5 2.65 -10.77 -5.17
N GLU A 6 3.11 -11.38 -4.10
CA GLU A 6 3.90 -10.67 -3.10
C GLU A 6 5.28 -10.30 -3.67
N ILE A 7 5.75 -9.11 -3.32
CA ILE A 7 7.08 -8.62 -3.67
C ILE A 7 7.92 -8.78 -2.41
N VAL A 8 8.72 -9.84 -2.35
CA VAL A 8 9.49 -10.19 -1.14
C VAL A 8 10.84 -9.48 -1.13
N GLU A 9 11.59 -9.63 -0.03
CA GLU A 9 12.94 -9.11 0.09
C GLU A 9 13.78 -9.61 -1.08
N GLY A 10 14.62 -8.73 -1.62
CA GLY A 10 15.37 -9.00 -2.84
C GLY A 10 14.65 -8.62 -4.11
N GLN A 11 13.34 -8.38 -4.06
CA GLN A 11 12.52 -8.00 -5.21
C GLN A 11 11.98 -6.57 -5.11
N THR A 12 12.37 -5.82 -4.09
CA THR A 12 11.81 -4.49 -3.80
C THR A 12 11.86 -3.54 -5.00
N ALA A 13 12.88 -3.67 -5.85
CA ALA A 13 13.02 -2.85 -7.05
C ALA A 13 11.78 -2.92 -7.97
N GLU A 14 11.05 -4.01 -7.95
CA GLU A 14 9.84 -4.16 -8.77
C GLU A 14 8.72 -3.21 -8.37
N ALA A 15 8.72 -2.69 -7.14
CA ALA A 15 7.70 -1.79 -6.63
C ALA A 15 8.09 -0.31 -6.75
N VAL A 16 9.33 -0.01 -7.10
CA VAL A 16 9.90 1.33 -6.93
C VAL A 16 9.21 2.39 -7.77
N GLU A 17 8.90 2.08 -9.02
CA GLU A 17 8.27 3.05 -9.92
C GLU A 17 6.94 3.55 -9.35
N ALA A 18 6.09 2.64 -8.88
CA ALA A 18 4.81 2.99 -8.27
C ALA A 18 4.99 3.70 -6.92
N ILE A 19 5.98 3.29 -6.11
CA ILE A 19 6.26 3.96 -4.84
C ILE A 19 6.73 5.39 -5.06
N LEU A 20 7.65 5.62 -5.99
CA LEU A 20 8.13 6.98 -6.28
C LEU A 20 7.05 7.89 -6.82
N LEU A 21 6.12 7.35 -7.60
CA LEU A 21 4.96 8.10 -8.08
C LEU A 21 4.12 8.61 -6.90
N LEU A 22 3.89 7.77 -5.90
CA LEU A 22 3.11 8.10 -4.71
C LEU A 22 3.89 8.97 -3.73
N ARG A 23 5.19 8.68 -3.55
CA ARG A 23 6.05 9.29 -2.54
C ARG A 23 7.30 9.92 -3.17
N PRO A 24 7.14 11.01 -3.93
CA PRO A 24 8.28 11.62 -4.64
C PRO A 24 9.38 12.16 -3.73
N ARG A 25 9.12 12.29 -2.43
CA ARG A 25 10.13 12.74 -1.46
C ARG A 25 11.41 11.91 -1.48
N TRP A 26 11.33 10.64 -1.87
CA TRP A 26 12.48 9.74 -1.88
C TRP A 26 13.45 10.01 -3.02
N LYS A 27 12.97 10.60 -4.10
CA LYS A 27 13.73 11.09 -5.27
C LYS A 27 14.39 10.01 -6.12
N THR A 28 15.02 8.99 -5.51
CA THR A 28 15.75 7.95 -6.25
C THR A 28 15.29 6.55 -5.86
N ALA A 29 15.47 5.62 -6.80
CA ALA A 29 15.17 4.21 -6.57
C ALA A 29 16.01 3.64 -5.42
N ASP A 30 17.32 3.93 -5.42
CA ASP A 30 18.23 3.41 -4.40
C ASP A 30 17.82 3.86 -2.99
N ALA A 31 17.42 5.12 -2.83
CA ALA A 31 17.03 5.65 -1.53
C ALA A 31 15.79 4.94 -0.98
N VAL A 32 14.77 4.72 -1.83
CA VAL A 32 13.54 4.08 -1.37
C VAL A 32 13.72 2.59 -1.14
N ILE A 33 14.51 1.92 -1.98
CA ILE A 33 14.82 0.49 -1.79
C ILE A 33 15.55 0.29 -0.46
N ASP A 34 16.57 1.09 -0.20
CA ASP A 34 17.34 1.00 1.04
C ASP A 34 16.43 1.23 2.25
N PHE A 35 15.58 2.25 2.20
CA PHE A 35 14.65 2.54 3.30
C PHE A 35 13.68 1.40 3.54
N ILE A 36 13.07 0.87 2.48
CA ILE A 36 12.13 -0.24 2.61
C ILE A 36 12.82 -1.46 3.21
N ASP A 37 13.98 -1.84 2.66
CA ASP A 37 14.65 -3.08 3.07
C ASP A 37 15.28 -2.99 4.46
N SER A 38 15.85 -1.82 4.81
CA SER A 38 16.55 -1.68 6.09
C SER A 38 15.66 -1.20 7.24
N GLN A 39 14.62 -0.41 6.97
CA GLN A 39 13.79 0.18 8.02
C GLN A 39 12.38 -0.40 8.08
N LEU A 40 11.75 -0.67 6.95
CA LEU A 40 10.34 -1.07 6.94
C LEU A 40 10.15 -2.58 7.04
N ARG A 41 10.82 -3.37 6.21
CA ARG A 41 10.64 -4.83 6.24
C ARG A 41 10.95 -5.45 7.60
N PRO A 42 11.98 -5.02 8.34
CA PRO A 42 12.22 -5.56 9.69
C PRO A 42 11.07 -5.32 10.67
N THR A 43 10.22 -4.32 10.42
CA THR A 43 9.05 -4.03 11.27
C THR A 43 7.77 -4.70 10.77
N GLY A 44 7.87 -5.53 9.73
CA GLY A 44 6.72 -6.28 9.21
C GLY A 44 6.06 -5.73 7.96
N TYR A 45 6.65 -4.71 7.34
CA TYR A 45 6.12 -4.15 6.09
C TYR A 45 6.17 -5.18 4.96
N ARG A 46 5.07 -5.30 4.23
CA ARG A 46 4.94 -6.23 3.11
C ARG A 46 4.43 -5.49 1.89
N LEU A 47 4.84 -5.97 0.72
CA LEU A 47 4.42 -5.44 -0.57
C LEU A 47 3.79 -6.53 -1.41
N VAL A 48 2.70 -6.16 -2.09
CA VAL A 48 2.06 -7.01 -3.11
C VAL A 48 1.90 -6.16 -4.36
N GLY A 49 2.14 -6.75 -5.51
CA GLY A 49 2.04 -6.05 -6.79
C GLY A 49 1.13 -6.74 -7.79
N ALA A 50 0.59 -5.94 -8.69
CA ALA A 50 -0.13 -6.39 -9.87
C ALA A 50 0.80 -6.18 -11.07
N PHE A 51 1.07 -7.25 -11.80
CA PHE A 51 2.02 -7.25 -12.91
C PHE A 51 1.30 -7.56 -14.21
N GLU A 52 1.43 -6.68 -15.19
CA GLU A 52 0.89 -6.91 -16.52
C GLU A 52 1.79 -7.83 -17.35
N HIS A 53 3.07 -7.89 -16.98
CA HIS A 53 4.07 -8.73 -17.66
C HIS A 53 4.77 -9.60 -16.61
N SER A 54 5.35 -10.71 -17.07
CA SER A 54 6.03 -11.65 -16.18
C SER A 54 7.31 -11.10 -15.56
N SER A 55 7.85 -10.03 -16.12
CA SER A 55 9.06 -9.36 -15.62
C SER A 55 8.88 -7.86 -15.66
N GLY A 56 9.73 -7.15 -14.91
CA GLY A 56 9.73 -5.70 -14.87
C GLY A 56 8.96 -5.12 -13.69
N ALA A 57 8.59 -3.85 -13.80
CA ALA A 57 7.93 -3.12 -12.72
C ALA A 57 6.49 -3.55 -12.53
N ALA A 58 6.02 -3.55 -11.29
CA ALA A 58 4.62 -3.71 -10.98
C ALA A 58 3.83 -2.52 -11.53
N SER A 59 2.67 -2.78 -12.11
CA SER A 59 1.77 -1.74 -12.60
C SER A 59 0.99 -1.09 -11.47
N SER A 60 0.80 -1.80 -10.37
CA SER A 60 0.14 -1.31 -9.17
C SER A 60 0.72 -2.02 -7.96
N ILE A 61 0.82 -1.33 -6.83
CA ILE A 61 1.33 -1.91 -5.58
C ILE A 61 0.46 -1.55 -4.39
N ILE A 62 0.53 -2.41 -3.37
CA ILE A 62 -0.02 -2.13 -2.06
C ILE A 62 1.04 -2.50 -1.02
N GLY A 63 1.32 -1.58 -0.10
CA GLY A 63 2.23 -1.80 1.02
C GLY A 63 1.44 -1.76 2.31
N PHE A 64 1.69 -2.71 3.21
CA PHE A 64 0.90 -2.85 4.42
C PHE A 64 1.68 -3.55 5.53
N ARG A 65 1.14 -3.47 6.75
CA ARG A 65 1.73 -4.08 7.94
C ARG A 65 0.65 -4.78 8.74
N GLU A 66 1.02 -5.87 9.40
CA GLU A 66 0.18 -6.53 10.39
C GLU A 66 0.52 -5.94 11.76
N LEU A 67 -0.47 -5.37 12.46
CA LEU A 67 -0.27 -4.62 13.68
C LEU A 67 -1.24 -5.03 14.78
N TRP A 68 -0.89 -4.64 16.00
CA TRP A 68 -1.72 -4.83 17.18
C TRP A 68 -1.81 -3.50 17.94
N SER A 69 -2.98 -3.15 18.42
CA SER A 69 -3.18 -1.97 19.27
C SER A 69 -4.37 -2.19 20.20
N THR A 70 -4.42 -1.41 21.27
CA THR A 70 -5.56 -1.47 22.19
C THR A 70 -6.83 -0.96 21.54
N ALA A 71 -6.73 -0.06 20.55
CA ALA A 71 -7.88 0.50 19.87
C ALA A 71 -8.49 -0.45 18.83
N HIS A 72 -7.64 -1.20 18.10
CA HIS A 72 -8.09 -1.97 16.93
C HIS A 72 -7.85 -3.47 17.06
N GLY A 73 -7.25 -3.92 18.18
CA GLY A 73 -6.92 -5.34 18.35
C GLY A 73 -5.84 -5.77 17.39
N HIS A 74 -6.11 -6.79 16.59
CA HIS A 74 -5.21 -7.33 15.59
C HIS A 74 -5.70 -6.90 14.20
N TYR A 75 -4.88 -6.19 13.44
CA TYR A 75 -5.35 -5.58 12.20
C TYR A 75 -4.25 -5.46 11.15
N MET A 76 -4.67 -5.30 9.90
CA MET A 76 -3.78 -4.89 8.80
C MET A 76 -3.88 -3.39 8.63
N TYR A 77 -2.74 -2.72 8.48
CA TYR A 77 -2.69 -1.30 8.18
C TYR A 77 -2.08 -1.11 6.80
N ILE A 78 -2.83 -0.52 5.89
CA ILE A 78 -2.36 -0.22 4.53
C ILE A 78 -1.65 1.12 4.54
N ASP A 79 -0.36 1.11 4.23
CA ASP A 79 0.49 2.30 4.19
C ASP A 79 0.51 2.96 2.82
N ASP A 80 0.49 2.17 1.75
CA ASP A 80 0.70 2.64 0.40
C ASP A 80 -0.20 1.91 -0.58
N VAL A 81 -0.86 2.66 -1.46
CA VAL A 81 -1.58 2.13 -2.63
C VAL A 81 -1.23 3.03 -3.80
N SER A 82 -0.65 2.47 -4.85
CA SER A 82 -0.24 3.27 -6.00
C SER A 82 -0.38 2.47 -7.28
N THR A 83 -0.98 3.08 -8.29
CA THR A 83 -1.12 2.52 -9.62
C THR A 83 -0.47 3.46 -10.62
N LEU A 84 0.40 2.93 -11.50
CA LEU A 84 1.02 3.73 -12.55
C LEU A 84 -0.07 4.35 -13.45
N GLU A 85 0.17 5.56 -13.93
CA GLU A 85 -0.85 6.30 -14.69
C GLU A 85 -1.35 5.52 -15.90
N THR A 86 -0.46 4.84 -16.61
CA THR A 86 -0.81 4.05 -17.78
C THR A 86 -1.63 2.80 -17.47
N ALA A 87 -1.67 2.39 -16.19
CA ALA A 87 -2.37 1.17 -15.77
C ALA A 87 -3.68 1.45 -15.04
N ARG A 88 -4.05 2.71 -14.87
CA ARG A 88 -5.29 3.08 -14.17
C ARG A 88 -6.53 2.67 -14.94
N GLY A 89 -7.62 2.44 -14.22
CA GLY A 89 -8.89 2.05 -14.81
C GLY A 89 -9.03 0.58 -15.11
N ASN A 90 -8.08 -0.27 -14.70
CA ASN A 90 -8.09 -1.70 -14.93
C ASN A 90 -8.46 -2.54 -13.70
N GLY A 91 -8.79 -1.89 -12.58
CA GLY A 91 -9.20 -2.58 -11.36
C GLY A 91 -8.06 -3.17 -10.53
N PHE A 92 -6.81 -2.84 -10.83
CA PHE A 92 -5.67 -3.42 -10.10
C PHE A 92 -5.68 -3.05 -8.63
N ALA A 93 -5.96 -1.79 -8.29
CA ALA A 93 -6.00 -1.36 -6.89
C ALA A 93 -7.10 -2.08 -6.11
N ASP A 94 -8.28 -2.29 -6.72
CA ASP A 94 -9.34 -3.08 -6.10
C ASP A 94 -8.88 -4.52 -5.83
N GLU A 95 -8.20 -5.14 -6.78
CA GLU A 95 -7.68 -6.51 -6.62
C GLU A 95 -6.66 -6.57 -5.48
N LEU A 96 -5.78 -5.56 -5.38
CA LEU A 96 -4.78 -5.51 -4.31
C LEU A 96 -5.41 -5.32 -2.94
N ILE A 97 -6.42 -4.46 -2.82
CA ILE A 97 -7.15 -4.29 -1.56
C ILE A 97 -7.84 -5.60 -1.18
N GLN A 98 -8.48 -6.27 -2.14
CA GLN A 98 -9.12 -7.56 -1.88
C GLN A 98 -8.11 -8.62 -1.45
N TRP A 99 -6.89 -8.58 -2.01
CA TRP A 99 -5.83 -9.48 -1.60
C TRP A 99 -5.48 -9.29 -0.11
N VAL A 100 -5.32 -8.03 0.33
CA VAL A 100 -5.01 -7.72 1.73
C VAL A 100 -6.18 -8.12 2.64
N ILE A 101 -7.41 -7.87 2.23
CA ILE A 101 -8.59 -8.27 3.01
C ILE A 101 -8.63 -9.79 3.18
N ALA A 102 -8.35 -10.55 2.13
CA ALA A 102 -8.32 -12.00 2.19
C ALA A 102 -7.20 -12.49 3.12
N ASP A 103 -6.03 -11.85 3.06
CA ASP A 103 -4.92 -12.20 3.95
C ASP A 103 -5.27 -11.88 5.42
N ALA A 104 -5.91 -10.75 5.66
CA ALA A 104 -6.39 -10.37 6.99
C ALA A 104 -7.38 -11.41 7.55
N LYS A 105 -8.29 -11.90 6.73
CA LYS A 105 -9.23 -12.95 7.13
C LYS A 105 -8.51 -14.24 7.49
N ARG A 106 -7.55 -14.66 6.67
CA ARG A 106 -6.76 -15.88 6.95
C ARG A 106 -6.00 -15.78 8.27
N ARG A 107 -5.53 -14.58 8.62
CA ARG A 107 -4.77 -14.32 9.84
C ARG A 107 -5.65 -13.99 11.03
N GLN A 108 -6.96 -14.02 10.84
CA GLN A 108 -7.96 -13.72 11.89
C GLN A 108 -7.83 -12.32 12.45
N CYS A 109 -7.51 -11.35 11.59
CA CYS A 109 -7.48 -9.95 11.96
C CYS A 109 -8.89 -9.42 12.22
N ASP A 110 -8.98 -8.44 13.12
CA ASP A 110 -10.25 -7.78 13.44
C ASP A 110 -10.67 -6.76 12.37
N GLY A 111 -9.70 -6.21 11.62
CA GLY A 111 -10.01 -5.22 10.61
C GLY A 111 -8.83 -4.87 9.71
N VAL A 112 -9.14 -4.01 8.74
CA VAL A 112 -8.16 -3.43 7.82
C VAL A 112 -8.34 -1.91 7.89
N HIS A 113 -7.25 -1.20 8.09
CA HIS A 113 -7.24 0.25 8.31
C HIS A 113 -6.29 0.94 7.35
N LEU A 114 -6.58 2.20 7.05
CA LEU A 114 -5.66 3.08 6.33
C LEU A 114 -6.00 4.54 6.64
N ASP A 115 -5.04 5.43 6.37
CA ASP A 115 -5.28 6.86 6.35
C ASP A 115 -5.24 7.35 4.91
N SER A 116 -6.08 8.34 4.58
CA SER A 116 -6.08 8.95 3.27
C SER A 116 -6.18 10.47 3.41
N GLY A 117 -5.43 11.18 2.58
CA GLY A 117 -5.48 12.64 2.54
C GLY A 117 -6.86 13.14 2.12
N VAL A 118 -7.14 14.41 2.44
CA VAL A 118 -8.47 15.01 2.24
C VAL A 118 -8.53 15.95 1.03
N GLY A 119 -7.44 16.12 0.28
CA GLY A 119 -7.41 16.96 -0.90
C GLY A 119 -8.25 16.39 -2.05
N SER A 120 -8.66 17.29 -2.97
CA SER A 120 -9.45 16.88 -4.13
C SER A 120 -8.73 15.87 -5.03
N ASP A 121 -7.40 15.88 -5.02
CA ASP A 121 -6.56 14.94 -5.74
C ASP A 121 -6.68 13.50 -5.20
N ARG A 122 -7.30 13.34 -4.02
CA ARG A 122 -7.54 12.03 -3.40
C ARG A 122 -8.94 11.47 -3.65
N ALA A 123 -9.75 12.14 -4.45
CA ALA A 123 -11.13 11.73 -4.69
C ALA A 123 -11.24 10.32 -5.28
N ALA A 124 -10.38 9.97 -6.23
CA ALA A 124 -10.37 8.63 -6.82
C ALA A 124 -10.02 7.57 -5.78
N ALA A 125 -9.06 7.85 -4.89
CA ALA A 125 -8.69 6.94 -3.81
C ALA A 125 -9.86 6.75 -2.84
N HIS A 126 -10.57 7.81 -2.49
CA HIS A 126 -11.74 7.72 -1.61
C HIS A 126 -12.83 6.86 -2.22
N ARG A 127 -13.09 7.01 -3.53
CA ARG A 127 -14.05 6.14 -4.23
C ARG A 127 -13.64 4.67 -4.18
N LEU A 128 -12.35 4.40 -4.33
CA LEU A 128 -11.80 3.05 -4.21
C LEU A 128 -12.11 2.46 -2.84
N TYR A 129 -11.84 3.21 -1.77
CA TYR A 129 -12.04 2.72 -0.41
C TYR A 129 -13.54 2.51 -0.12
N MET A 130 -14.41 3.45 -0.51
CA MET A 130 -15.85 3.31 -0.32
C MET A 130 -16.42 2.12 -1.10
N ARG A 131 -15.91 1.88 -2.32
CA ARG A 131 -16.31 0.73 -3.14
C ARG A 131 -15.97 -0.58 -2.44
N ASN A 132 -14.91 -0.60 -1.66
CA ASN A 132 -14.47 -1.77 -0.90
C ASN A 132 -15.06 -1.80 0.52
N HIS A 133 -16.15 -1.07 0.74
CA HIS A 133 -16.94 -1.07 1.99
C HIS A 133 -16.20 -0.49 3.20
N MET A 134 -15.19 0.31 2.98
CA MET A 134 -14.51 1.04 4.05
C MET A 134 -15.31 2.30 4.39
N ARG A 135 -15.16 2.78 5.62
CA ARG A 135 -15.78 4.00 6.10
C ARG A 135 -14.75 4.92 6.71
N ILE A 136 -15.02 6.21 6.71
CA ILE A 136 -14.19 7.16 7.43
C ILE A 136 -14.52 7.01 8.92
N SER A 137 -13.54 6.61 9.73
CA SER A 137 -13.75 6.30 11.14
C SER A 137 -12.99 7.20 12.10
N ALA A 138 -12.03 8.01 11.60
CA ALA A 138 -11.18 8.84 12.46
C ALA A 138 -10.58 9.97 11.66
N HIS A 139 -10.04 10.96 12.39
CA HIS A 139 -9.24 12.03 11.82
C HIS A 139 -7.77 11.77 12.16
N HIS A 140 -6.89 11.96 11.22
CA HIS A 140 -5.45 11.86 11.41
C HIS A 140 -4.90 13.23 11.81
N PHE A 141 -4.23 13.31 12.95
CA PHE A 141 -3.56 14.53 13.41
C PHE A 141 -2.06 14.35 13.31
N SER A 142 -1.36 15.34 12.79
CA SER A 142 0.09 15.27 12.64
C SER A 142 0.76 16.55 13.14
N LEU A 143 1.97 16.41 13.65
CA LEU A 143 2.84 17.51 14.04
C LEU A 143 4.26 17.17 13.61
N GLU A 144 4.88 18.07 12.85
CA GLU A 144 6.28 17.88 12.49
C GLU A 144 7.15 18.23 13.68
N VAL A 145 8.14 17.38 13.96
CA VAL A 145 9.06 17.61 15.06
C VAL A 145 10.32 18.26 14.50
N ASP A 146 10.59 19.48 14.96
CA ASP A 146 11.79 20.20 14.58
C ASP A 146 13.01 19.62 15.26
N THR A 147 14.11 19.49 14.53
CA THR A 147 15.38 18.98 15.06
C THR A 147 16.40 20.09 15.22
#